data_e2a59ebc1f257b42f234e4d986a933e1
#
_entry.id   e2a59ebc1f257b42f234e4d986a933e1
#
_cell.length_a   1.000
_cell.length_b   1.000
_cell.length_c   1.000
_cell.angle_alpha   90.00
_cell.angle_beta   90.00
_cell.angle_gamma   90.00
#
_symmetry.space_group_name_H-M   'P 1'
#
loop_
_entity.id
_entity.type
_entity.pdbx_description
1 polymer ?
#
loop_
_entity_poly.entity_id
_entity_poly.type
_entity_poly.pdbx_seq_one_letter_code
_entity_poly.pdbx_strand_id
1 'polypeptide(L)' 'MPATTYQYQLVDFPYARVDSTRLHQEIAQSTIAITLSSINTEDDKVNCVFADVLVTEDQSTLTSIVQAHNGL' A
#
# COMPACT_ATOMS: atom_id res chain seq x y z
N MET A 1 18.33 -8.17 0.53
CA MET A 1 17.39 -7.64 -0.48
C MET A 1 17.02 -6.24 -0.10
N PRO A 2 17.10 -5.28 -1.04
CA PRO A 2 16.74 -3.91 -0.72
C PRO A 2 15.22 -3.76 -0.59
N ALA A 3 14.82 -3.01 0.41
CA ALA A 3 13.41 -2.63 0.55
C ALA A 3 12.99 -1.77 -0.64
N THR A 4 11.77 -1.95 -1.11
CA THR A 4 11.21 -1.21 -2.23
C THR A 4 10.01 -0.42 -1.75
N THR A 5 9.98 0.88 -2.07
CA THR A 5 8.88 1.77 -1.68
C THR A 5 7.97 2.01 -2.86
N TYR A 6 6.67 1.80 -2.66
CA TYR A 6 5.64 2.16 -3.64
C TYR A 6 4.87 3.35 -3.09
N GLN A 7 4.97 4.47 -3.76
CA GLN A 7 4.39 5.72 -3.32
C GLN A 7 3.08 6.00 -4.03
N TYR A 8 2.05 6.33 -3.26
CA TYR A 8 0.76 6.77 -3.77
C TYR A 8 0.46 8.15 -3.21
N GLN A 9 -0.34 8.91 -3.94
CA GLN A 9 -0.82 10.18 -3.42
C GLN A 9 -2.08 9.93 -2.59
N LEU A 10 -2.27 10.71 -1.55
CA LEU A 10 -3.44 10.57 -0.68
C LEU A 10 -4.74 10.71 -1.47
N VAL A 11 -4.74 11.54 -2.52
CA VAL A 11 -5.91 11.72 -3.38
C VAL A 11 -6.27 10.45 -4.17
N ASP A 12 -5.33 9.50 -4.31
CA ASP A 12 -5.59 8.22 -4.96
C ASP A 12 -6.44 7.29 -4.09
N PHE A 13 -6.54 7.59 -2.80
CA PHE A 13 -7.36 6.81 -1.87
C PHE A 13 -8.78 7.38 -1.84
N PRO A 14 -9.81 6.52 -1.68
CA PRO A 14 -11.17 7.01 -1.49
C PRO A 14 -11.25 8.01 -0.33
N TYR A 15 -11.95 9.09 -0.53
CA TYR A 15 -12.12 10.16 0.46
C TYR A 15 -10.82 10.85 0.85
N ALA A 16 -9.73 10.65 0.09
CA ALA A 16 -8.40 11.19 0.41
C ALA A 16 -7.98 10.86 1.84
N ARG A 17 -8.26 9.63 2.29
CA ARG A 17 -7.94 9.18 3.65
C ARG A 17 -7.31 7.80 3.61
N VAL A 18 -6.41 7.55 4.55
CA VAL A 18 -5.78 6.25 4.71
C VAL A 18 -5.76 5.87 6.18
N ASP A 19 -6.11 4.61 6.47
CA ASP A 19 -5.91 3.99 7.78
C ASP A 19 -4.76 3.01 7.60
N SER A 20 -3.57 3.36 8.06
CA SER A 20 -2.37 2.57 7.83
C SER A 20 -2.48 1.17 8.42
N THR A 21 -3.11 1.03 9.58
CA THR A 21 -3.31 -0.28 10.21
C THR A 21 -4.22 -1.16 9.35
N ARG A 22 -5.33 -0.62 8.89
CA ARG A 22 -6.27 -1.36 8.04
C ARG A 22 -5.64 -1.68 6.69
N LEU A 23 -4.93 -0.73 6.10
CA LEU A 23 -4.27 -0.93 4.82
C LEU A 23 -3.23 -2.06 4.93
N HIS A 24 -2.45 -2.07 6.03
CA HIS A 24 -1.50 -3.13 6.28
C HIS A 24 -2.20 -4.51 6.33
N GLN A 25 -3.32 -4.59 7.04
CA GLN A 25 -4.09 -5.83 7.14
C GLN A 25 -4.65 -6.26 5.78
N GLU A 26 -5.16 -5.31 5.00
CA GLU A 26 -5.68 -5.59 3.67
C GLU A 26 -4.60 -6.15 2.76
N ILE A 27 -3.41 -5.56 2.80
CA ILE A 27 -2.28 -6.05 2.02
C ILE A 27 -1.84 -7.44 2.51
N ALA A 28 -1.78 -7.64 3.81
CA ALA A 28 -1.37 -8.93 4.39
C ALA A 28 -2.35 -10.06 4.05
N GLN A 29 -3.63 -9.74 3.87
CA GLN A 29 -4.66 -10.71 3.53
C GLN A 29 -4.82 -10.90 2.02
N SER A 30 -4.10 -10.12 1.22
CA SER A 30 -4.18 -10.19 -0.23
C SER A 30 -3.28 -11.29 -0.78
N THR A 31 -3.26 -11.44 -2.10
CA THR A 31 -2.40 -12.41 -2.79
C THR A 31 -0.95 -11.94 -2.93
N ILE A 32 -0.63 -10.75 -2.44
CA ILE A 32 0.74 -10.23 -2.48
C ILE A 32 1.62 -11.10 -1.59
N ALA A 33 2.64 -11.72 -2.19
CA ALA A 33 3.51 -12.66 -1.49
C ALA A 33 4.63 -11.95 -0.71
N ILE A 34 4.99 -10.72 -1.11
CA ILE A 34 6.10 -10.00 -0.50
C ILE A 34 5.62 -9.31 0.77
N THR A 35 6.41 -9.44 1.83
CA THR A 35 6.07 -8.88 3.14
C THR A 35 6.09 -7.35 3.11
N LEU A 36 5.02 -6.73 3.57
CA LEU A 36 4.98 -5.29 3.80
C LEU A 36 5.73 -4.96 5.09
N SER A 37 6.77 -4.14 4.97
CA SER A 37 7.58 -3.74 6.13
C SER A 37 6.90 -2.63 6.92
N SER A 38 6.45 -1.59 6.24
CA SER A 38 5.83 -0.45 6.90
C SER A 38 5.02 0.38 5.93
N ILE A 39 4.14 1.22 6.49
CA ILE A 39 3.40 2.23 5.74
C ILE A 39 3.69 3.56 6.40
N ASN A 40 4.20 4.51 5.62
CA ASN A 40 4.51 5.85 6.10
C ASN A 40 3.66 6.87 5.36
N THR A 41 3.08 7.80 6.08
CA THR A 41 2.32 8.89 5.48
C THR A 41 3.08 10.19 5.67
N GLU A 42 3.25 10.95 4.59
CA GLU A 42 3.90 12.26 4.60
C GLU A 42 3.05 13.23 3.81
N ASP A 43 2.56 14.28 4.47
CA ASP A 43 1.73 15.29 3.83
C ASP A 43 0.57 14.64 3.06
N ASP A 44 0.61 14.69 1.74
CA ASP A 44 -0.41 14.11 0.87
C ASP A 44 0.06 12.81 0.19
N LYS A 45 1.09 12.16 0.73
CA LYS A 45 1.68 10.95 0.13
C LYS A 45 1.64 9.78 1.10
N VAL A 46 1.46 8.59 0.53
CA VAL A 46 1.46 7.33 1.29
C VAL A 46 2.53 6.43 0.68
N ASN A 47 3.50 6.05 1.51
CA ASN A 47 4.62 5.21 1.11
C ASN A 47 4.45 3.81 1.68
N CYS A 48 4.28 2.83 0.81
CA CYS A 48 4.19 1.42 1.20
C CYS A 48 5.56 0.79 0.97
N VAL A 49 6.24 0.42 2.04
CA VAL A 49 7.59 -0.15 1.98
C VAL A 49 7.50 -1.66 2.10
N PHE A 50 7.95 -2.35 1.07
CA PHE A 50 7.97 -3.81 1.03
C PHE A 50 9.40 -4.34 1.19
N ALA A 51 9.51 -5.59 1.65
CA ALA A 51 10.82 -6.22 1.84
C ALA A 51 11.57 -6.46 0.53
N ASP A 52 10.85 -6.50 -0.59
CA ASP A 52 11.45 -6.72 -1.91
C ASP A 52 10.55 -6.10 -2.98
N VAL A 53 11.00 -6.11 -4.23
CA VAL A 53 10.24 -5.60 -5.35
C VAL A 53 9.02 -6.49 -5.62
N LEU A 54 7.88 -5.89 -5.93
CA LEU A 54 6.67 -6.63 -6.28
C LEU A 54 6.71 -7.01 -7.76
N VAL A 55 6.23 -8.22 -8.08
CA VAL A 55 5.99 -8.59 -9.47
C VAL A 55 4.80 -7.79 -10.01
N THR A 56 4.65 -7.75 -11.34
CA THR A 56 3.63 -6.92 -11.98
C THR A 56 2.22 -7.22 -11.46
N GLU A 57 1.90 -8.51 -11.28
CA GLU A 57 0.58 -8.91 -10.77
C GLU A 57 0.34 -8.37 -9.36
N ASP A 58 1.36 -8.41 -8.51
CA ASP A 58 1.25 -7.90 -7.14
C ASP A 58 1.13 -6.38 -7.13
N GLN A 59 1.80 -5.69 -8.04
CA GLN A 59 1.64 -4.25 -8.17
C GLN A 59 0.22 -3.88 -8.55
N SER A 60 -0.39 -4.64 -9.47
CA SER A 60 -1.80 -4.43 -9.84
C SER A 60 -2.72 -4.69 -8.66
N THR A 61 -2.45 -5.73 -7.87
CA THR A 61 -3.20 -6.04 -6.67
C THR A 61 -3.09 -4.89 -5.66
N LEU A 62 -1.89 -4.36 -5.45
CA LEU A 62 -1.67 -3.24 -4.54
C LEU A 62 -2.48 -2.01 -4.99
N THR A 63 -2.46 -1.69 -6.28
CA THR A 63 -3.24 -0.57 -6.81
C THR A 63 -4.73 -0.77 -6.56
N SER A 64 -5.24 -1.99 -6.77
CA SER A 64 -6.64 -2.31 -6.50
C SER A 64 -6.98 -2.14 -5.02
N ILE A 65 -6.10 -2.57 -4.13
CA ILE A 65 -6.28 -2.40 -2.69
C ILE A 65 -6.36 -0.92 -2.33
N VAL A 66 -5.46 -0.11 -2.88
CA VAL A 66 -5.44 1.34 -2.65
C VAL A 66 -6.77 1.97 -3.09
N GLN A 67 -7.26 1.59 -4.27
CA GLN A 67 -8.50 2.16 -4.81
C GLN A 67 -9.74 1.73 -4.05
N ALA A 68 -9.70 0.56 -3.40
CA ALA A 68 -10.83 0.02 -2.64
C ALA A 68 -10.72 0.32 -1.15
N HIS A 69 -9.61 0.86 -0.69
CA HIS A 69 -9.37 1.09 0.72
C HIS A 69 -10.34 2.16 1.27
N ASN A 70 -10.93 1.86 2.42
CA ASN A 70 -11.79 2.80 3.14
C ASN A 70 -11.08 3.24 4.41
N GLY A 71 -10.60 4.48 4.42
CA GLY A 71 -9.88 5.05 5.54
C GLY A 71 -10.74 5.83 6.52
N LEU A 72 -12.05 5.73 6.39
CA LEU A 72 -12.99 6.43 7.29
C LEU A 72 -13.13 5.70 8.62
#